data_a163d9b98be4076fb432d3878ced3049
#
_entry.id   a163d9b98be4076fb432d3878ced3049
#
_cell.length_a   1.000
_cell.length_b   1.000
_cell.length_c   1.000
_cell.angle_alpha   90.00
_cell.angle_beta   90.00
_cell.angle_gamma   90.00
#
_symmetry.space_group_name_H-M   'P 1'
#
loop_
_entity.id
_entity.type
_entity.pdbx_description
1 polymer ?
#
loop_
_entity_poly.entity_id
_entity_poly.type
_entity_poly.pdbx_seq_one_letter_code
_entity_poly.pdbx_strand_id
1 'polypeptide(L)'
;VIPIEKLRLTKVIYSHAHCPDGLASAMILKDAFRMLGMEPRIEFLTHGTKEHAQAGISGDGVTLFCDIAPTPDVAQLTRATGTIIVLDHHKGAEALVRSFGDLSVFADEKLDPGVSGATLAWREVWEPVNRETGTHDFLMGAVPINVKEFAYCVGARDTWQTKDPRFQRGQWISKMLMSKPAAHWLGGTRRVELENGAVHDVPERAVLPYLHESEVEMGRALFEAHEEAVRQAVEQVVAYALIGAGVDVYLYVFQEQASGFRLCSDVAEALRQQTDGRTNAAVVAGFAYVVHEPGDSPQLVYSLRGLNGFDVAAFAKANGGGGHTAAAGFEVDPHRELIGRTPYDDIRSRLAAFLKGLNP
;
A
#
# COMPACT_ATOMS: atom_id res chain seq x y z
N VAL A 1 -9.73 9.65 22.31
CA VAL A 1 -9.34 8.33 22.88
C VAL A 1 -10.58 7.46 22.95
N ILE A 2 -10.50 6.26 22.36
CA ILE A 2 -11.59 5.28 22.36
C ILE A 2 -11.67 4.62 23.73
N PRO A 3 -12.84 4.56 24.39
CA PRO A 3 -12.99 3.88 25.66
C PRO A 3 -12.68 2.37 25.56
N ILE A 4 -11.95 1.83 26.54
CA ILE A 4 -11.50 0.43 26.52
C ILE A 4 -12.66 -0.56 26.52
N GLU A 5 -13.75 -0.22 27.22
CA GLU A 5 -14.98 -1.02 27.22
C GLU A 5 -15.61 -1.13 25.81
N LYS A 6 -15.42 -0.12 24.96
CA LYS A 6 -15.82 -0.20 23.54
C LYS A 6 -14.87 -1.06 22.73
N LEU A 7 -13.54 -0.93 22.95
CA LEU A 7 -12.56 -1.79 22.33
C LEU A 7 -12.79 -3.27 22.65
N ARG A 8 -13.19 -3.59 23.87
CA ARG A 8 -13.51 -4.98 24.29
C ARG A 8 -14.69 -5.61 23.53
N LEU A 9 -15.46 -4.83 22.79
CA LEU A 9 -16.54 -5.32 21.94
C LEU A 9 -16.10 -5.54 20.47
N THR A 10 -14.84 -5.27 20.12
CA THR A 10 -14.34 -5.40 18.74
C THR A 10 -14.33 -6.85 18.30
N LYS A 11 -14.98 -7.13 17.18
CA LYS A 11 -15.05 -8.44 16.54
C LYS A 11 -14.20 -8.52 15.27
N VAL A 12 -14.18 -7.42 14.51
CA VAL A 12 -13.49 -7.37 13.22
C VAL A 12 -12.70 -6.06 13.13
N ILE A 13 -11.50 -6.18 12.58
CA ILE A 13 -10.63 -5.06 12.22
C ILE A 13 -10.42 -5.14 10.71
N TYR A 14 -10.74 -4.06 10.02
CA TYR A 14 -10.39 -3.86 8.61
C TYR A 14 -9.23 -2.90 8.50
N SER A 15 -8.25 -3.24 7.68
CA SER A 15 -7.09 -2.39 7.40
C SER A 15 -6.77 -2.35 5.91
N HIS A 16 -6.00 -1.35 5.49
CA HIS A 16 -5.67 -1.15 4.08
C HIS A 16 -4.71 -2.23 3.57
N ALA A 17 -5.09 -2.90 2.48
CA ALA A 17 -4.30 -3.93 1.83
C ALA A 17 -3.15 -3.33 1.01
N HIS A 18 -2.07 -4.10 0.84
CA HIS A 18 -0.91 -3.75 0.00
C HIS A 18 -0.26 -2.40 0.36
N CYS A 19 -0.45 -1.96 1.59
CA CYS A 19 0.09 -0.72 2.15
C CYS A 19 0.91 -1.01 3.40
N PRO A 20 2.15 -0.48 3.53
CA PRO A 20 2.94 -0.61 4.76
C PRO A 20 2.24 -0.01 5.98
N ASP A 21 1.52 1.10 5.81
CA ASP A 21 0.80 1.76 6.89
C ASP A 21 -0.39 0.93 7.37
N GLY A 22 -1.19 0.38 6.45
CA GLY A 22 -2.27 -0.53 6.80
C GLY A 22 -1.76 -1.79 7.51
N LEU A 23 -0.66 -2.38 7.04
CA LEU A 23 -0.07 -3.54 7.71
C LEU A 23 0.46 -3.20 9.11
N ALA A 24 1.17 -2.07 9.26
CA ALA A 24 1.65 -1.60 10.56
C ALA A 24 0.49 -1.29 11.52
N SER A 25 -0.58 -0.67 11.01
CA SER A 25 -1.82 -0.42 11.76
C SER A 25 -2.40 -1.72 12.31
N ALA A 26 -2.53 -2.74 11.46
CA ALA A 26 -3.05 -4.05 11.85
C ALA A 26 -2.15 -4.74 12.90
N MET A 27 -0.82 -4.63 12.78
CA MET A 27 0.13 -5.16 13.76
C MET A 27 -0.02 -4.48 15.13
N ILE A 28 -0.09 -3.17 15.16
CA ILE A 28 -0.25 -2.37 16.38
C ILE A 28 -1.59 -2.70 17.07
N LEU A 29 -2.67 -2.75 16.30
CA LEU A 29 -3.99 -3.11 16.81
C LEU A 29 -4.01 -4.54 17.34
N LYS A 30 -3.43 -5.50 16.64
CA LYS A 30 -3.35 -6.89 17.10
C LYS A 30 -2.66 -7.01 18.44
N ASP A 31 -1.56 -6.29 18.63
CA ASP A 31 -0.85 -6.29 19.91
C ASP A 31 -1.69 -5.66 21.02
N ALA A 32 -2.35 -4.53 20.75
CA ALA A 32 -3.26 -3.89 21.71
C ALA A 32 -4.39 -4.84 22.16
N PHE A 33 -5.03 -5.52 21.22
CA PHE A 33 -6.11 -6.46 21.54
C PHE A 33 -5.61 -7.69 22.29
N ARG A 34 -4.39 -8.16 22.02
CA ARG A 34 -3.76 -9.23 22.83
C ARG A 34 -3.56 -8.82 24.29
N MET A 35 -3.14 -7.59 24.56
CA MET A 35 -3.05 -7.06 25.92
C MET A 35 -4.40 -7.06 26.64
N LEU A 36 -5.51 -6.96 25.91
CA LEU A 36 -6.88 -7.08 26.43
C LEU A 36 -7.36 -8.53 26.53
N GLY A 37 -6.55 -9.52 26.13
CA GLY A 37 -6.93 -10.93 26.08
C GLY A 37 -7.91 -11.23 24.94
N MET A 38 -7.85 -10.50 23.83
CA MET A 38 -8.77 -10.60 22.70
C MET A 38 -8.02 -10.91 21.41
N GLU A 39 -8.72 -11.58 20.48
CA GLU A 39 -8.23 -11.87 19.14
C GLU A 39 -9.32 -11.54 18.08
N PRO A 40 -9.60 -10.27 17.80
CA PRO A 40 -10.52 -9.89 16.74
C PRO A 40 -9.99 -10.37 15.38
N ARG A 41 -10.90 -10.72 14.48
CA ARG A 41 -10.54 -11.08 13.11
C ARG A 41 -9.98 -9.86 12.40
N ILE A 42 -8.83 -10.01 11.72
CA ILE A 42 -8.19 -8.94 10.93
C ILE A 42 -8.32 -9.29 9.46
N GLU A 43 -8.85 -8.36 8.69
CA GLU A 43 -9.00 -8.47 7.24
C GLU A 43 -8.43 -7.24 6.56
N PHE A 44 -7.90 -7.43 5.34
CA PHE A 44 -7.35 -6.37 4.54
C PHE A 44 -8.27 -6.05 3.37
N LEU A 45 -8.52 -4.77 3.14
CA LEU A 45 -9.38 -4.27 2.08
C LEU A 45 -8.59 -3.36 1.13
N THR A 46 -8.95 -3.39 -0.13
CA THR A 46 -8.42 -2.47 -1.15
C THR A 46 -9.54 -1.53 -1.60
N HIS A 47 -9.25 -0.24 -1.69
CA HIS A 47 -10.23 0.75 -2.14
C HIS A 47 -10.85 0.38 -3.51
N GLY A 48 -12.16 0.51 -3.60
CA GLY A 48 -12.91 0.31 -4.84
C GLY A 48 -13.14 -1.16 -5.25
N THR A 49 -12.68 -2.13 -4.46
CA THR A 49 -12.94 -3.55 -4.72
C THR A 49 -14.32 -3.99 -4.24
N LYS A 50 -14.77 -5.16 -4.72
CA LYS A 50 -16.01 -5.78 -4.28
C LYS A 50 -15.98 -6.13 -2.80
N GLU A 51 -14.85 -6.60 -2.30
CA GLU A 51 -14.62 -6.94 -0.89
C GLU A 51 -14.78 -5.70 -0.01
N HIS A 52 -14.27 -4.55 -0.45
CA HIS A 52 -14.45 -3.27 0.25
C HIS A 52 -15.93 -2.84 0.27
N ALA A 53 -16.63 -2.99 -0.86
CA ALA A 53 -18.06 -2.67 -0.95
C ALA A 53 -18.95 -3.63 -0.15
N GLN A 54 -18.46 -4.81 0.23
CA GLN A 54 -19.16 -5.87 0.94
C GLN A 54 -18.59 -6.14 2.33
N ALA A 55 -17.76 -5.23 2.87
CA ALA A 55 -17.20 -5.39 4.21
C ALA A 55 -18.30 -5.63 5.25
N GLY A 56 -18.21 -6.79 5.92
CA GLY A 56 -19.23 -7.20 6.90
C GLY A 56 -19.13 -6.42 8.19
N ILE A 57 -20.26 -6.00 8.72
CA ILE A 57 -20.35 -5.29 10.00
C ILE A 57 -20.88 -6.25 11.07
N SER A 58 -20.25 -6.25 12.24
CA SER A 58 -20.72 -7.04 13.37
C SER A 58 -21.98 -6.41 13.97
N GLY A 59 -23.08 -7.17 13.97
CA GLY A 59 -24.35 -6.70 14.54
C GLY A 59 -24.39 -6.64 16.06
N ASP A 60 -23.50 -7.37 16.74
CA ASP A 60 -23.45 -7.52 18.20
C ASP A 60 -22.15 -6.96 18.84
N GLY A 61 -21.40 -6.15 18.08
CA GLY A 61 -20.10 -5.66 18.55
C GLY A 61 -19.63 -4.41 17.80
N VAL A 62 -18.31 -4.21 17.87
CA VAL A 62 -17.61 -3.13 17.18
C VAL A 62 -16.90 -3.68 15.96
N THR A 63 -17.02 -2.98 14.85
CA THR A 63 -16.18 -3.13 13.67
C THR A 63 -15.26 -1.93 13.57
N LEU A 64 -13.97 -2.16 13.61
CA LEU A 64 -12.95 -1.13 13.57
C LEU A 64 -12.29 -1.09 12.18
N PHE A 65 -12.30 0.08 11.55
CA PHE A 65 -11.57 0.37 10.32
C PHE A 65 -10.35 1.22 10.67
N CYS A 66 -9.18 0.88 10.13
CA CYS A 66 -7.95 1.64 10.35
C CYS A 66 -7.16 1.75 9.05
N ASP A 67 -6.73 2.95 8.71
CA ASP A 67 -6.07 3.29 7.44
C ASP A 67 -6.95 3.06 6.20
N ILE A 68 -8.22 2.85 6.40
CA ILE A 68 -9.26 2.73 5.37
C ILE A 68 -10.61 3.03 5.99
N ALA A 69 -11.45 3.80 5.31
CA ALA A 69 -12.84 4.00 5.72
C ALA A 69 -13.78 3.00 5.01
N PRO A 70 -14.93 2.63 5.59
CA PRO A 70 -15.93 1.85 4.89
C PRO A 70 -16.50 2.61 3.69
N THR A 71 -17.15 1.90 2.75
CA THR A 71 -17.89 2.58 1.69
C THR A 71 -19.15 3.26 2.25
N PRO A 72 -19.71 4.29 1.57
CA PRO A 72 -20.96 4.92 2.00
C PRO A 72 -22.11 3.95 2.16
N ASP A 73 -22.21 2.92 1.31
CA ASP A 73 -23.27 1.90 1.39
C ASP A 73 -23.12 1.04 2.64
N VAL A 74 -21.91 0.60 2.96
CA VAL A 74 -21.58 -0.13 4.21
C VAL A 74 -21.92 0.75 5.42
N ALA A 75 -21.58 2.04 5.35
CA ALA A 75 -21.88 3.00 6.40
C ALA A 75 -23.40 3.17 6.67
N GLN A 76 -24.23 3.11 5.63
CA GLN A 76 -25.70 3.21 5.78
C GLN A 76 -26.30 1.95 6.43
N LEU A 77 -25.82 0.76 6.03
CA LEU A 77 -26.27 -0.51 6.61
C LEU A 77 -25.99 -0.58 8.12
N THR A 78 -24.91 0.02 8.57
CA THR A 78 -24.42 -0.09 9.95
C THR A 78 -25.19 0.74 10.95
N ARG A 79 -25.74 1.86 10.55
CA ARG A 79 -26.56 2.70 11.47
C ARG A 79 -27.72 1.94 12.10
N ALA A 80 -28.07 0.78 11.55
CA ALA A 80 -29.15 -0.07 12.02
C ALA A 80 -28.68 -1.28 12.86
N THR A 81 -27.40 -1.69 12.82
CA THR A 81 -27.03 -3.04 13.29
C THR A 81 -25.79 -3.16 14.17
N GLY A 82 -24.91 -2.14 14.25
CA GLY A 82 -23.68 -2.28 15.04
C GLY A 82 -22.95 -0.95 15.25
N THR A 83 -21.83 -0.99 15.99
CA THR A 83 -20.97 0.17 16.18
C THR A 83 -19.78 0.11 15.22
N ILE A 84 -19.59 1.17 14.44
CA ILE A 84 -18.36 1.37 13.63
C ILE A 84 -17.46 2.37 14.34
N ILE A 85 -16.16 2.06 14.33
CA ILE A 85 -15.09 2.98 14.69
C ILE A 85 -14.16 3.08 13.48
N VAL A 86 -13.81 4.29 13.05
CA VAL A 86 -12.91 4.54 11.94
C VAL A 86 -11.75 5.41 12.40
N LEU A 87 -10.54 4.96 12.12
CA LEU A 87 -9.28 5.68 12.31
C LEU A 87 -8.67 5.91 10.95
N ASP A 88 -8.76 7.12 10.41
CA ASP A 88 -8.32 7.38 9.04
C ASP A 88 -7.75 8.80 8.88
N HIS A 89 -6.83 8.94 7.93
CA HIS A 89 -6.18 10.21 7.60
C HIS A 89 -6.39 10.61 6.11
N HIS A 90 -6.98 9.72 5.31
CA HIS A 90 -7.22 9.99 3.90
C HIS A 90 -8.25 11.10 3.69
N LYS A 91 -7.84 12.20 3.07
CA LYS A 91 -8.67 13.41 2.90
C LYS A 91 -10.04 13.11 2.26
N GLY A 92 -10.09 12.17 1.34
CA GLY A 92 -11.35 11.76 0.69
C GLY A 92 -12.37 11.09 1.64
N ALA A 93 -11.91 10.57 2.77
CA ALA A 93 -12.75 9.91 3.77
C ALA A 93 -13.23 10.83 4.89
N GLU A 94 -12.72 12.07 5.02
CA GLU A 94 -12.96 12.96 6.16
C GLU A 94 -14.44 13.10 6.54
N ALA A 95 -15.28 13.45 5.58
CA ALA A 95 -16.71 13.69 5.84
C ALA A 95 -17.40 12.41 6.35
N LEU A 96 -17.02 11.25 5.79
CA LEU A 96 -17.57 9.95 6.18
C LEU A 96 -17.10 9.58 7.59
N VAL A 97 -15.80 9.69 7.88
CA VAL A 97 -15.23 9.37 9.20
C VAL A 97 -15.91 10.21 10.29
N ARG A 98 -16.01 11.52 10.07
CA ARG A 98 -16.67 12.44 11.01
C ARG A 98 -18.16 12.10 11.23
N SER A 99 -18.83 11.47 10.26
CA SER A 99 -20.24 11.08 10.38
C SER A 99 -20.50 9.92 11.35
N PHE A 100 -19.45 9.17 11.76
CA PHE A 100 -19.56 8.08 12.73
C PHE A 100 -19.52 8.56 14.20
N GLY A 101 -19.33 9.86 14.44
CA GLY A 101 -19.32 10.47 15.78
C GLY A 101 -17.98 10.37 16.50
N ASP A 102 -18.01 10.60 17.81
CA ASP A 102 -16.83 10.87 18.65
C ASP A 102 -15.87 9.69 18.83
N LEU A 103 -16.29 8.46 18.51
CA LEU A 103 -15.43 7.28 18.59
C LEU A 103 -14.55 7.11 17.36
N SER A 104 -14.89 7.78 16.25
CA SER A 104 -14.09 7.76 15.03
C SER A 104 -13.20 8.98 14.95
N VAL A 105 -11.98 8.79 14.47
CA VAL A 105 -10.96 9.83 14.41
C VAL A 105 -10.50 10.01 12.98
N PHE A 106 -10.75 11.21 12.45
CA PHE A 106 -10.08 11.70 11.25
C PHE A 106 -8.98 12.66 11.67
N ALA A 107 -7.75 12.44 11.18
CA ALA A 107 -6.64 13.34 11.39
C ALA A 107 -6.10 13.88 10.06
N ASP A 108 -5.96 15.20 9.97
CA ASP A 108 -5.46 15.88 8.77
C ASP A 108 -3.94 16.03 8.87
N GLU A 109 -3.21 15.46 7.91
CA GLU A 109 -1.74 15.53 7.83
C GLU A 109 -1.19 16.96 7.78
N LYS A 110 -1.99 17.95 7.34
CA LYS A 110 -1.60 19.36 7.34
C LYS A 110 -1.57 19.96 8.74
N LEU A 111 -2.38 19.43 9.66
CA LEU A 111 -2.49 19.89 11.05
C LEU A 111 -1.65 19.02 11.99
N ASP A 112 -1.43 17.77 11.64
CA ASP A 112 -0.66 16.77 12.40
C ASP A 112 0.32 16.05 11.44
N PRO A 113 1.45 16.68 11.10
CA PRO A 113 2.41 16.10 10.16
C PRO A 113 2.92 14.74 10.62
N GLY A 114 2.88 13.77 9.71
CA GLY A 114 3.26 12.38 10.00
C GLY A 114 2.13 11.54 10.59
N VAL A 115 0.91 12.08 10.70
CA VAL A 115 -0.25 11.26 11.07
C VAL A 115 -0.59 10.28 9.95
N SER A 116 -0.81 9.02 10.34
CA SER A 116 -1.12 7.91 9.47
C SER A 116 -2.01 6.90 10.19
N GLY A 117 -2.45 5.86 9.52
CA GLY A 117 -3.19 4.76 10.16
C GLY A 117 -2.41 4.15 11.32
N ALA A 118 -1.10 3.90 11.17
CA ALA A 118 -0.25 3.35 12.21
C ALA A 118 -0.14 4.27 13.43
N THR A 119 0.03 5.58 13.22
CA THR A 119 0.08 6.54 14.34
C THR A 119 -1.26 6.68 15.04
N LEU A 120 -2.37 6.60 14.30
CA LEU A 120 -3.72 6.58 14.88
C LEU A 120 -3.97 5.29 15.69
N ALA A 121 -3.59 4.12 15.14
CA ALA A 121 -3.67 2.85 15.86
C ALA A 121 -2.89 2.87 17.17
N TRP A 122 -1.68 3.45 17.13
CA TRP A 122 -0.88 3.63 18.35
C TRP A 122 -1.56 4.60 19.33
N ARG A 123 -1.91 5.80 18.92
CA ARG A 123 -2.38 6.89 19.78
C ARG A 123 -3.76 6.64 20.38
N GLU A 124 -4.69 6.13 19.56
CA GLU A 124 -6.09 6.00 19.95
C GLU A 124 -6.43 4.64 20.58
N VAL A 125 -5.60 3.61 20.34
CA VAL A 125 -5.88 2.25 20.81
C VAL A 125 -4.74 1.70 21.66
N TRP A 126 -3.53 1.56 21.08
CA TRP A 126 -2.44 0.84 21.74
C TRP A 126 -1.95 1.52 23.03
N GLU A 127 -1.67 2.82 22.97
CA GLU A 127 -1.17 3.56 24.14
C GLU A 127 -2.19 3.59 25.30
N PRO A 128 -3.49 3.86 25.08
CA PRO A 128 -4.51 3.75 26.13
C PRO A 128 -4.61 2.36 26.74
N VAL A 129 -4.60 1.31 25.90
CA VAL A 129 -4.65 -0.08 26.35
C VAL A 129 -3.42 -0.44 27.18
N ASN A 130 -2.22 -0.08 26.72
CA ASN A 130 -0.97 -0.33 27.43
C ASN A 130 -0.96 0.37 28.80
N ARG A 131 -1.44 1.62 28.88
CA ARG A 131 -1.57 2.37 30.13
C ARG A 131 -2.51 1.72 31.13
N GLU A 132 -3.63 1.17 30.64
CA GLU A 132 -4.63 0.48 31.48
C GLU A 132 -4.14 -0.90 31.96
N THR A 133 -3.49 -1.66 31.08
CA THR A 133 -3.09 -3.04 31.39
C THR A 133 -1.74 -3.15 32.08
N GLY A 134 -0.85 -2.15 31.92
CA GLY A 134 0.52 -2.18 32.43
C GLY A 134 1.38 -3.33 31.88
N THR A 135 0.91 -4.02 30.84
CA THR A 135 1.46 -5.30 30.40
C THR A 135 2.80 -5.14 29.70
N HIS A 136 3.02 -4.00 29.03
CA HIS A 136 4.22 -3.79 28.21
C HIS A 136 5.48 -3.45 28.99
N ASP A 137 5.34 -2.85 30.17
CA ASP A 137 6.49 -2.50 31.02
C ASP A 137 7.24 -3.74 31.53
N PHE A 138 6.56 -4.90 31.56
CA PHE A 138 7.14 -6.16 32.02
C PHE A 138 7.95 -6.92 30.94
N LEU A 139 7.71 -6.65 29.65
CA LEU A 139 8.33 -7.39 28.53
C LEU A 139 9.55 -6.68 27.94
N MET A 140 9.88 -5.49 28.42
CA MET A 140 10.87 -4.58 27.81
C MET A 140 12.34 -4.95 28.05
N GLY A 141 12.66 -6.19 28.32
CA GLY A 141 14.06 -6.63 28.55
C GLY A 141 15.01 -6.50 27.36
N ALA A 142 14.56 -6.35 26.14
CA ALA A 142 15.43 -6.28 24.94
C ALA A 142 14.72 -5.88 23.64
N VAL A 143 13.94 -4.80 23.59
CA VAL A 143 13.27 -4.43 22.34
C VAL A 143 13.83 -3.15 21.72
N PRO A 144 14.37 -3.21 20.50
CA PRO A 144 15.12 -2.10 19.89
C PRO A 144 14.27 -0.92 19.41
N ILE A 145 13.04 -1.15 18.97
CA ILE A 145 12.12 -0.10 18.51
C ILE A 145 10.83 -0.18 19.29
N ASN A 146 10.49 0.89 20.02
CA ASN A 146 9.20 0.94 20.70
C ASN A 146 8.06 1.17 19.68
N VAL A 147 6.84 0.79 20.06
CA VAL A 147 5.66 0.86 19.20
C VAL A 147 5.39 2.27 18.68
N LYS A 148 5.62 3.27 19.52
CA LYS A 148 5.51 4.69 19.14
C LYS A 148 6.47 5.03 18.00
N GLU A 149 7.75 4.72 18.18
CA GLU A 149 8.77 5.00 17.18
C GLU A 149 8.49 4.27 15.87
N PHE A 150 8.08 3.00 15.94
CA PHE A 150 7.65 2.23 14.79
C PHE A 150 6.50 2.92 14.03
N ALA A 151 5.43 3.30 14.73
CA ALA A 151 4.28 3.98 14.15
C ALA A 151 4.68 5.30 13.46
N TYR A 152 5.50 6.11 14.12
CA TYR A 152 5.93 7.40 13.57
C TYR A 152 6.93 7.27 12.41
N CYS A 153 7.79 6.25 12.39
CA CYS A 153 8.64 5.96 11.23
C CYS A 153 7.77 5.63 10.00
N VAL A 154 6.77 4.75 10.17
CA VAL A 154 5.85 4.40 9.09
C VAL A 154 5.07 5.61 8.64
N GLY A 155 4.50 6.40 9.57
CA GLY A 155 3.73 7.60 9.26
C GLY A 155 4.55 8.68 8.55
N ALA A 156 5.79 8.91 8.97
CA ALA A 156 6.67 9.88 8.29
C ALA A 156 6.90 9.50 6.82
N ARG A 157 7.06 8.21 6.53
CA ARG A 157 7.19 7.71 5.15
C ARG A 157 5.87 7.79 4.40
N ASP A 158 4.76 7.41 5.02
CA ASP A 158 3.44 7.37 4.38
C ASP A 158 2.98 8.76 3.92
N THR A 159 3.10 9.73 4.80
CA THR A 159 2.75 11.14 4.53
C THR A 159 3.90 11.95 3.92
N TRP A 160 4.94 11.29 3.44
CA TRP A 160 6.07 11.88 2.71
C TRP A 160 6.79 13.01 3.44
N GLN A 161 6.99 12.87 4.75
CA GLN A 161 7.68 13.86 5.59
C GLN A 161 9.21 13.79 5.43
N THR A 162 9.73 14.14 4.26
CA THR A 162 11.15 13.99 3.89
C THR A 162 12.14 14.72 4.81
N LYS A 163 11.68 15.70 5.57
CA LYS A 163 12.50 16.45 6.55
C LYS A 163 12.47 15.83 7.95
N ASP A 164 11.58 14.88 8.20
CA ASP A 164 11.53 14.16 9.47
C ASP A 164 12.71 13.17 9.54
N PRO A 165 13.51 13.16 10.62
CA PRO A 165 14.64 12.23 10.76
C PRO A 165 14.22 10.75 10.71
N ARG A 166 12.95 10.44 10.97
CA ARG A 166 12.39 9.09 10.90
C ARG A 166 12.03 8.65 9.48
N PHE A 167 11.96 9.56 8.50
CA PHE A 167 11.53 9.28 7.14
C PHE A 167 12.35 8.15 6.50
N GLN A 168 13.67 8.25 6.55
CA GLN A 168 14.55 7.23 5.95
C GLN A 168 14.36 5.86 6.61
N ARG A 169 14.28 5.83 7.94
CA ARG A 169 14.01 4.59 8.68
C ARG A 169 12.62 4.03 8.35
N GLY A 170 11.64 4.89 8.13
CA GLY A 170 10.31 4.53 7.66
C GLY A 170 10.33 3.88 6.27
N GLN A 171 11.18 4.37 5.36
CA GLN A 171 11.38 3.72 4.05
C GLN A 171 11.92 2.28 4.19
N TRP A 172 12.92 2.08 5.05
CA TRP A 172 13.48 0.74 5.31
C TRP A 172 12.45 -0.21 5.94
N ILE A 173 11.73 0.26 6.96
CA ILE A 173 10.65 -0.50 7.60
C ILE A 173 9.57 -0.86 6.57
N SER A 174 9.16 0.07 5.73
CA SER A 174 8.16 -0.17 4.69
C SER A 174 8.60 -1.25 3.69
N LYS A 175 9.85 -1.20 3.22
CA LYS A 175 10.40 -2.25 2.34
C LYS A 175 10.43 -3.61 3.03
N MET A 176 10.80 -3.63 4.29
CA MET A 176 10.84 -4.85 5.08
C MET A 176 9.44 -5.45 5.28
N LEU A 177 8.46 -4.64 5.68
CA LEU A 177 7.07 -5.07 5.85
C LEU A 177 6.50 -5.67 4.56
N MET A 178 6.75 -5.03 3.42
CA MET A 178 6.25 -5.48 2.12
C MET A 178 7.03 -6.65 1.53
N SER A 179 8.15 -7.05 2.13
CA SER A 179 8.95 -8.19 1.66
C SER A 179 8.34 -9.56 2.01
N LYS A 180 7.35 -9.60 2.89
CA LYS A 180 6.69 -10.81 3.35
C LYS A 180 5.17 -10.65 3.32
N PRO A 181 4.40 -11.73 3.18
CA PRO A 181 2.94 -11.67 3.31
C PRO A 181 2.51 -11.14 4.68
N ALA A 182 1.35 -10.48 4.75
CA ALA A 182 0.79 -9.94 5.99
C ALA A 182 0.67 -11.01 7.10
N ALA A 183 0.33 -12.26 6.74
CA ALA A 183 0.25 -13.37 7.68
C ALA A 183 1.57 -13.64 8.43
N HIS A 184 2.72 -13.40 7.78
CA HIS A 184 4.02 -13.49 8.44
C HIS A 184 4.16 -12.51 9.62
N TRP A 185 3.69 -11.28 9.44
CA TRP A 185 3.78 -10.22 10.44
C TRP A 185 2.68 -10.31 11.51
N LEU A 186 1.51 -10.82 11.13
CA LEU A 186 0.40 -10.98 12.05
C LEU A 186 0.44 -12.29 12.85
N GLY A 187 1.46 -13.11 12.63
CA GLY A 187 1.62 -14.39 13.33
C GLY A 187 0.58 -15.41 12.89
N GLY A 188 0.98 -16.23 11.93
CA GLY A 188 0.33 -17.49 11.63
C GLY A 188 0.80 -18.59 12.61
N THR A 189 0.13 -19.72 12.60
CA THR A 189 0.64 -20.95 13.18
C THR A 189 1.34 -21.76 12.09
N ARG A 190 2.57 -22.19 12.35
CA ARG A 190 3.27 -23.15 11.51
C ARG A 190 3.07 -24.55 12.10
N ARG A 191 2.62 -25.48 11.29
CA ARG A 191 2.63 -26.90 11.66
C ARG A 191 4.08 -27.38 11.71
N VAL A 192 4.53 -27.81 12.88
CA VAL A 192 5.84 -28.43 13.07
C VAL A 192 5.59 -29.89 13.44
N GLU A 193 6.07 -30.78 12.59
CA GLU A 193 6.13 -32.21 12.90
C GLU A 193 7.41 -32.47 13.71
N LEU A 194 7.25 -32.95 14.92
CA LEU A 194 8.36 -33.33 15.80
C LEU A 194 8.90 -34.69 15.38
N GLU A 195 10.14 -35.01 15.77
CA GLU A 195 10.80 -36.28 15.47
C GLU A 195 10.01 -37.53 15.98
N ASN A 196 9.09 -37.33 16.91
CA ASN A 196 8.18 -38.40 17.41
C ASN A 196 6.87 -38.48 16.59
N GLY A 197 6.72 -37.77 15.48
CA GLY A 197 5.53 -37.74 14.64
C GLY A 197 4.36 -36.91 15.20
N ALA A 198 4.53 -36.24 16.34
CA ALA A 198 3.52 -35.33 16.85
C ALA A 198 3.53 -34.01 16.06
N VAL A 199 2.35 -33.58 15.64
CA VAL A 199 2.16 -32.31 14.93
C VAL A 199 1.71 -31.24 15.92
N HIS A 200 2.49 -30.18 16.03
CA HIS A 200 2.16 -29.04 16.87
C HIS A 200 1.98 -27.78 16.00
N ASP A 201 0.91 -27.04 16.27
CA ASP A 201 0.74 -25.68 15.74
C ASP A 201 1.57 -24.73 16.62
N VAL A 202 2.78 -24.43 16.17
CA VAL A 202 3.67 -23.47 16.85
C VAL A 202 3.37 -22.10 16.28
N PRO A 203 3.12 -21.06 17.12
CA PRO A 203 3.00 -19.70 16.62
C PRO A 203 4.24 -19.35 15.81
N GLU A 204 4.07 -18.95 14.55
CA GLU A 204 5.19 -18.63 13.65
C GLU A 204 6.03 -17.47 14.19
N ARG A 205 5.38 -16.58 14.92
CA ARG A 205 6.02 -15.53 15.73
C ARG A 205 4.98 -14.93 16.69
N ALA A 206 5.37 -14.68 17.93
CA ALA A 206 4.62 -13.71 18.74
C ALA A 206 4.82 -12.36 18.06
N VAL A 207 3.79 -11.86 17.40
CA VAL A 207 3.88 -10.59 16.69
C VAL A 207 3.95 -9.50 17.72
N LEU A 208 5.10 -8.91 17.73
CA LEU A 208 5.29 -7.65 18.40
C LEU A 208 5.32 -6.59 17.30
N PRO A 209 4.67 -5.45 17.47
CA PRO A 209 4.64 -4.38 16.46
C PRO A 209 5.98 -3.63 16.38
N TYR A 210 7.06 -4.26 16.78
CA TYR A 210 8.40 -3.72 16.70
C TYR A 210 9.33 -4.70 16.01
N LEU A 211 10.16 -4.15 15.18
CA LEU A 211 11.16 -4.88 14.43
C LEU A 211 12.47 -4.84 15.20
N HIS A 212 13.21 -5.95 15.19
CA HIS A 212 14.59 -5.94 15.62
C HIS A 212 15.44 -5.11 14.66
N GLU A 213 16.53 -4.52 15.16
CA GLU A 213 17.46 -3.76 14.29
C GLU A 213 17.94 -4.57 13.09
N SER A 214 18.15 -5.88 13.25
CA SER A 214 18.52 -6.78 12.14
C SER A 214 17.46 -6.83 11.04
N GLU A 215 16.18 -6.62 11.35
CA GLU A 215 15.11 -6.58 10.36
C GLU A 215 15.04 -5.21 9.68
N VAL A 216 15.33 -4.14 10.40
CA VAL A 216 15.46 -2.80 9.81
C VAL A 216 16.66 -2.75 8.88
N GLU A 217 17.79 -3.38 9.24
CA GLU A 217 18.97 -3.51 8.39
C GLU A 217 18.67 -4.35 7.13
N MET A 218 17.86 -5.41 7.25
CA MET A 218 17.36 -6.12 6.06
C MET A 218 16.50 -5.19 5.19
N GLY A 219 15.64 -4.40 5.80
CA GLY A 219 14.83 -3.39 5.10
C GLY A 219 15.70 -2.34 4.39
N ARG A 220 16.81 -1.93 5.02
CA ARG A 220 17.80 -1.05 4.40
C ARG A 220 18.42 -1.70 3.15
N ALA A 221 18.88 -2.92 3.26
CA ALA A 221 19.46 -3.65 2.13
C ALA A 221 18.45 -3.82 0.97
N LEU A 222 17.18 -4.11 1.28
CA LEU A 222 16.11 -4.18 0.29
C LEU A 222 15.83 -2.82 -0.36
N PHE A 223 15.90 -1.74 0.42
CA PHE A 223 15.73 -0.38 -0.08
C PHE A 223 16.88 0.00 -1.02
N GLU A 224 18.13 -0.23 -0.61
CA GLU A 224 19.32 0.04 -1.44
C GLU A 224 19.30 -0.76 -2.75
N ALA A 225 18.91 -2.04 -2.70
CA ALA A 225 18.75 -2.86 -3.89
C ALA A 225 17.64 -2.33 -4.82
N HIS A 226 16.56 -1.81 -4.26
CA HIS A 226 15.48 -1.18 -5.03
C HIS A 226 15.94 0.13 -5.69
N GLU A 227 16.62 1.02 -4.95
CA GLU A 227 17.18 2.26 -5.50
C GLU A 227 18.17 1.98 -6.65
N GLU A 228 19.00 0.95 -6.48
CA GLU A 228 19.91 0.49 -7.53
C GLU A 228 19.13 -0.01 -8.77
N ALA A 229 18.04 -0.77 -8.57
CA ALA A 229 17.21 -1.22 -9.68
C ALA A 229 16.50 -0.05 -10.39
N VAL A 230 16.04 0.96 -9.65
CA VAL A 230 15.48 2.20 -10.22
C VAL A 230 16.53 2.93 -11.03
N ARG A 231 17.75 3.09 -10.51
CA ARG A 231 18.87 3.74 -11.20
C ARG A 231 19.20 3.03 -12.52
N GLN A 232 19.32 1.69 -12.49
CA GLN A 232 19.58 0.89 -13.68
C GLN A 232 18.43 0.99 -14.70
N ALA A 233 17.18 1.01 -14.23
CA ALA A 233 16.03 1.19 -15.11
C ALA A 233 16.06 2.57 -15.78
N VAL A 234 16.39 3.62 -15.04
CA VAL A 234 16.52 5.00 -15.59
C VAL A 234 17.62 5.07 -16.64
N GLU A 235 18.77 4.38 -16.44
CA GLU A 235 19.87 4.32 -17.41
C GLU A 235 19.47 3.59 -18.71
N GLN A 236 18.53 2.65 -18.61
CA GLN A 236 18.03 1.86 -19.76
C GLN A 236 16.81 2.47 -20.44
N VAL A 237 16.31 3.59 -19.93
CA VAL A 237 15.14 4.27 -20.52
C VAL A 237 15.42 4.70 -21.95
N VAL A 238 14.56 4.28 -22.86
CA VAL A 238 14.52 4.80 -24.24
C VAL A 238 13.51 5.93 -24.31
N ALA A 239 13.97 7.10 -24.73
CA ALA A 239 13.15 8.29 -24.82
C ALA A 239 12.74 8.58 -26.27
N TYR A 240 11.46 8.86 -26.48
CA TYR A 240 10.91 9.25 -27.77
C TYR A 240 10.21 10.61 -27.64
N ALA A 241 10.49 11.53 -28.56
CA ALA A 241 9.67 12.72 -28.73
C ALA A 241 8.55 12.42 -29.73
N LEU A 242 7.29 12.56 -29.31
CA LEU A 242 6.13 12.37 -30.15
C LEU A 242 5.41 13.71 -30.35
N ILE A 243 5.20 14.05 -31.62
CA ILE A 243 4.49 15.27 -31.98
C ILE A 243 3.10 14.86 -32.50
N GLY A 244 2.06 15.28 -31.80
CA GLY A 244 0.67 15.00 -32.19
C GLY A 244 -0.24 16.18 -31.86
N ALA A 245 -1.08 16.58 -32.81
CA ALA A 245 -2.13 17.61 -32.64
C ALA A 245 -1.66 18.91 -31.95
N GLY A 246 -0.39 19.33 -32.14
CA GLY A 246 0.17 20.56 -31.57
C GLY A 246 0.69 20.41 -30.13
N VAL A 247 0.76 19.19 -29.60
CA VAL A 247 1.33 18.90 -28.28
C VAL A 247 2.55 18.01 -28.44
N ASP A 248 3.69 18.45 -27.89
CA ASP A 248 4.88 17.60 -27.76
C ASP A 248 4.76 16.77 -26.51
N VAL A 249 4.73 15.44 -26.70
CA VAL A 249 4.69 14.45 -25.60
C VAL A 249 5.98 13.66 -25.62
N TYR A 250 6.64 13.55 -24.48
CA TYR A 250 7.78 12.66 -24.30
C TYR A 250 7.30 11.30 -23.81
N LEU A 251 7.73 10.24 -24.48
CA LEU A 251 7.51 8.88 -24.06
C LEU A 251 8.83 8.29 -23.58
N TYR A 252 8.87 7.88 -22.33
CA TYR A 252 9.98 7.17 -21.69
C TYR A 252 9.58 5.70 -21.51
N VAL A 253 10.33 4.78 -22.10
CA VAL A 253 10.02 3.35 -22.08
C VAL A 253 11.16 2.57 -21.46
N PHE A 254 10.87 1.63 -20.59
CA PHE A 254 11.85 0.71 -20.02
C PHE A 254 11.22 -0.65 -19.75
N GLN A 255 12.04 -1.70 -19.68
CA GLN A 255 11.60 -3.02 -19.27
C GLN A 255 11.66 -3.13 -17.75
N GLU A 256 10.53 -3.48 -17.13
CA GLU A 256 10.49 -3.82 -15.70
C GLU A 256 11.21 -5.16 -15.47
N GLN A 257 12.01 -5.23 -14.42
CA GLN A 257 12.66 -6.48 -14.05
C GLN A 257 11.65 -7.46 -13.47
N ALA A 258 11.86 -8.75 -13.72
CA ALA A 258 11.00 -9.85 -13.23
C ALA A 258 11.02 -10.04 -11.70
N SER A 259 11.70 -9.18 -10.97
CA SER A 259 11.90 -9.24 -9.51
C SER A 259 10.66 -8.94 -8.65
N GLY A 260 9.48 -8.79 -9.26
CA GLY A 260 8.23 -8.54 -8.53
C GLY A 260 8.04 -7.09 -8.06
N PHE A 261 9.02 -6.23 -8.22
CA PHE A 261 8.90 -4.81 -7.90
C PHE A 261 8.46 -4.03 -9.14
N ARG A 262 7.31 -3.39 -9.05
CA ARG A 262 6.86 -2.43 -10.07
C ARG A 262 7.64 -1.13 -9.90
N LEU A 263 8.61 -0.89 -10.75
CA LEU A 263 9.51 0.27 -10.70
C LEU A 263 8.92 1.52 -11.35
N CYS A 264 7.82 1.41 -12.11
CA CYS A 264 7.32 2.48 -12.97
C CYS A 264 7.06 3.80 -12.23
N SER A 265 6.56 3.75 -10.98
CA SER A 265 6.34 4.96 -10.18
C SER A 265 7.65 5.64 -9.79
N ASP A 266 8.62 4.86 -9.34
CA ASP A 266 9.90 5.37 -8.83
C ASP A 266 10.77 5.85 -9.99
N VAL A 267 10.75 5.14 -11.14
CA VAL A 267 11.41 5.60 -12.38
C VAL A 267 10.79 6.90 -12.88
N ALA A 268 9.45 7.03 -12.84
CA ALA A 268 8.78 8.26 -13.23
C ALA A 268 9.17 9.45 -12.34
N GLU A 269 9.26 9.22 -11.02
CA GLU A 269 9.70 10.26 -10.09
C GLU A 269 11.18 10.64 -10.30
N ALA A 270 12.05 9.66 -10.51
CA ALA A 270 13.47 9.92 -10.81
C ALA A 270 13.63 10.73 -12.11
N LEU A 271 12.88 10.38 -13.16
CA LEU A 271 12.87 11.13 -14.43
C LEU A 271 12.30 12.54 -14.25
N ARG A 272 11.25 12.71 -13.43
CA ARG A 272 10.70 14.03 -13.11
C ARG A 272 11.72 14.94 -12.44
N GLN A 273 12.51 14.40 -11.52
CA GLN A 273 13.58 15.14 -10.85
C GLN A 273 14.72 15.51 -11.80
N GLN A 274 15.08 14.62 -12.73
CA GLN A 274 16.14 14.89 -13.72
C GLN A 274 15.73 15.90 -14.81
N THR A 275 14.45 15.97 -15.13
CA THR A 275 13.96 16.88 -16.19
C THR A 275 13.74 18.32 -15.73
N ASP A 276 13.98 18.61 -14.46
CA ASP A 276 14.06 19.93 -13.85
C ASP A 276 12.93 20.89 -14.30
N GLY A 277 11.68 20.41 -14.20
CA GLY A 277 10.49 21.22 -14.47
C GLY A 277 10.24 21.57 -15.93
N ARG A 278 10.81 20.83 -16.90
CA ARG A 278 10.43 20.97 -18.30
C ARG A 278 8.91 20.78 -18.45
N THR A 279 8.26 21.77 -19.07
CA THR A 279 6.80 21.93 -19.11
C THR A 279 6.07 20.97 -20.04
N ASN A 280 6.78 20.12 -20.77
CA ASN A 280 6.17 19.20 -21.73
C ASN A 280 5.52 18.01 -21.02
N ALA A 281 4.32 17.66 -21.48
CA ALA A 281 3.63 16.44 -21.03
C ALA A 281 4.50 15.21 -21.33
N ALA A 282 4.48 14.23 -20.43
CA ALA A 282 5.26 13.01 -20.62
C ALA A 282 4.51 11.77 -20.12
N VAL A 283 4.83 10.63 -20.72
CA VAL A 283 4.38 9.29 -20.31
C VAL A 283 5.61 8.46 -20.00
N VAL A 284 5.62 7.85 -18.83
CA VAL A 284 6.58 6.80 -18.48
C VAL A 284 5.85 5.46 -18.60
N ALA A 285 6.37 4.55 -19.38
CA ALA A 285 5.83 3.24 -19.64
C ALA A 285 6.82 2.15 -19.23
N GLY A 286 6.57 1.48 -18.13
CA GLY A 286 7.23 0.23 -17.77
C GLY A 286 6.48 -0.95 -18.39
N PHE A 287 7.19 -1.95 -18.90
CA PHE A 287 6.56 -3.16 -19.41
C PHE A 287 7.19 -4.43 -18.83
N ALA A 288 6.36 -5.46 -18.63
CA ALA A 288 6.78 -6.77 -18.18
C ALA A 288 5.94 -7.88 -18.84
N TYR A 289 6.51 -9.06 -18.99
CA TYR A 289 5.75 -10.27 -19.33
C TYR A 289 5.28 -10.94 -18.05
N VAL A 290 3.96 -11.11 -17.92
CA VAL A 290 3.31 -11.66 -16.73
C VAL A 290 2.55 -12.93 -17.09
N VAL A 291 2.73 -13.98 -16.31
CA VAL A 291 1.90 -15.21 -16.36
C VAL A 291 0.96 -15.14 -15.17
N HIS A 292 -0.35 -15.05 -15.41
CA HIS A 292 -1.36 -14.89 -14.36
C HIS A 292 -1.62 -16.19 -13.61
N GLU A 293 -1.72 -17.30 -14.34
CA GLU A 293 -1.87 -18.62 -13.75
C GLU A 293 -0.84 -19.61 -14.33
N PRO A 294 -0.42 -20.62 -13.55
CA PRO A 294 0.48 -21.66 -14.06
C PRO A 294 -0.10 -22.37 -15.29
N GLY A 295 0.56 -22.23 -16.42
CA GLY A 295 0.14 -22.80 -17.70
C GLY A 295 -0.46 -21.81 -18.71
N ASP A 296 -0.73 -20.59 -18.29
CA ASP A 296 -1.15 -19.51 -19.20
C ASP A 296 0.00 -19.03 -20.08
N SER A 297 -0.36 -18.52 -21.25
CA SER A 297 0.57 -17.77 -22.08
C SER A 297 0.91 -16.42 -21.42
N PRO A 298 2.20 -16.01 -21.44
CA PRO A 298 2.55 -14.72 -20.90
C PRO A 298 1.80 -13.58 -21.58
N GLN A 299 1.24 -12.66 -20.78
CA GLN A 299 0.70 -11.40 -21.26
C GLN A 299 1.74 -10.30 -21.14
N LEU A 300 1.75 -9.35 -22.05
CA LEU A 300 2.56 -8.16 -21.94
C LEU A 300 1.77 -7.07 -21.21
N VAL A 301 2.22 -6.71 -20.02
CA VAL A 301 1.59 -5.70 -19.17
C VAL A 301 2.35 -4.38 -19.29
N TYR A 302 1.63 -3.30 -19.59
CA TYR A 302 2.16 -1.94 -19.55
C TYR A 302 1.68 -1.22 -18.30
N SER A 303 2.64 -0.76 -17.49
CA SER A 303 2.42 0.15 -16.36
C SER A 303 2.73 1.58 -16.80
N LEU A 304 1.77 2.49 -16.65
CA LEU A 304 1.88 3.86 -17.16
C LEU A 304 1.90 4.88 -16.03
N ARG A 305 2.73 5.91 -16.16
CA ARG A 305 2.69 7.10 -15.32
C ARG A 305 2.65 8.36 -16.18
N GLY A 306 1.67 9.22 -15.89
CA GLY A 306 1.52 10.53 -16.52
C GLY A 306 2.32 11.58 -15.77
N LEU A 307 3.14 12.33 -16.49
CA LEU A 307 3.88 13.47 -15.96
C LEU A 307 3.35 14.75 -16.60
N ASN A 308 3.45 15.85 -15.85
CA ASN A 308 3.12 17.19 -16.30
C ASN A 308 1.71 17.31 -16.94
N GLY A 309 0.72 16.63 -16.32
CA GLY A 309 -0.68 16.72 -16.69
C GLY A 309 -1.14 15.77 -17.81
N PHE A 310 -0.31 14.85 -18.29
CA PHE A 310 -0.76 13.85 -19.26
C PHE A 310 -1.71 12.84 -18.62
N ASP A 311 -2.89 12.66 -19.22
CA ASP A 311 -3.90 11.68 -18.76
C ASP A 311 -3.60 10.28 -19.31
N VAL A 312 -2.91 9.46 -18.50
CA VAL A 312 -2.61 8.07 -18.86
C VAL A 312 -3.83 7.15 -18.73
N ALA A 313 -4.88 7.54 -17.98
CA ALA A 313 -6.10 6.72 -17.88
C ALA A 313 -6.88 6.75 -19.20
N ALA A 314 -6.99 7.90 -19.85
CA ALA A 314 -7.61 7.99 -21.17
C ALA A 314 -6.86 7.14 -22.20
N PHE A 315 -5.52 7.20 -22.19
CA PHE A 315 -4.69 6.37 -23.07
C PHE A 315 -4.84 4.86 -22.76
N ALA A 316 -4.78 4.45 -21.49
CA ALA A 316 -4.96 3.07 -21.09
C ALA A 316 -6.35 2.53 -21.50
N LYS A 317 -7.40 3.32 -21.29
CA LYS A 317 -8.79 2.96 -21.67
C LYS A 317 -8.94 2.75 -23.19
N ALA A 318 -8.28 3.57 -24.00
CA ALA A 318 -8.25 3.39 -25.47
C ALA A 318 -7.59 2.07 -25.89
N ASN A 319 -6.79 1.46 -25.01
CA ASN A 319 -6.12 0.17 -25.23
C ASN A 319 -6.71 -0.99 -24.41
N GLY A 320 -7.95 -0.87 -23.92
CA GLY A 320 -8.65 -1.93 -23.20
C GLY A 320 -8.29 -2.04 -21.72
N GLY A 321 -7.51 -1.10 -21.17
CA GLY A 321 -7.12 -1.03 -19.78
C GLY A 321 -7.86 0.03 -18.99
N GLY A 322 -7.21 0.57 -17.94
CA GLY A 322 -7.77 1.59 -17.06
C GLY A 322 -6.82 2.06 -15.99
N GLY A 323 -7.34 2.88 -15.07
CA GLY A 323 -6.59 3.44 -13.96
C GLY A 323 -6.98 4.87 -13.66
N HIS A 324 -6.05 5.60 -13.01
CA HIS A 324 -6.19 7.01 -12.67
C HIS A 324 -5.41 7.88 -13.65
N THR A 325 -5.76 9.16 -13.73
CA THR A 325 -5.13 10.16 -14.61
C THR A 325 -3.59 10.14 -14.55
N ALA A 326 -3.01 9.99 -13.37
CA ALA A 326 -1.56 9.94 -13.18
C ALA A 326 -0.95 8.54 -13.26
N ALA A 327 -1.75 7.48 -13.11
CA ALA A 327 -1.26 6.09 -13.01
C ALA A 327 -2.30 5.11 -13.58
N ALA A 328 -1.95 4.42 -14.67
CA ALA A 328 -2.84 3.49 -15.38
C ALA A 328 -2.05 2.32 -15.95
N GLY A 329 -2.73 1.40 -16.60
CA GLY A 329 -2.09 0.28 -17.29
C GLY A 329 -3.06 -0.47 -18.19
N PHE A 330 -2.50 -1.31 -19.05
CA PHE A 330 -3.24 -2.24 -19.90
C PHE A 330 -2.38 -3.45 -20.24
N GLU A 331 -3.04 -4.50 -20.73
CA GLU A 331 -2.41 -5.75 -21.12
C GLU A 331 -2.67 -6.04 -22.59
N VAL A 332 -1.73 -6.71 -23.23
CA VAL A 332 -1.84 -7.14 -24.62
C VAL A 332 -1.37 -8.58 -24.76
N ASP A 333 -1.96 -9.33 -25.68
CA ASP A 333 -1.48 -10.65 -26.07
C ASP A 333 -0.28 -10.49 -27.02
N PRO A 334 0.96 -10.78 -26.56
CA PRO A 334 2.14 -10.56 -27.37
C PRO A 334 2.17 -11.42 -28.63
N HIS A 335 1.53 -12.59 -28.64
CA HIS A 335 1.46 -13.48 -29.80
C HIS A 335 0.55 -12.97 -30.90
N ARG A 336 -0.45 -12.15 -30.56
CA ARG A 336 -1.41 -11.58 -31.51
C ARG A 336 -1.03 -10.17 -31.95
N GLU A 337 -0.54 -9.36 -30.99
CA GLU A 337 -0.46 -7.92 -31.18
C GLU A 337 0.96 -7.41 -31.45
N LEU A 338 2.01 -8.21 -31.07
CA LEU A 338 3.43 -7.85 -31.26
C LEU A 338 4.09 -8.47 -32.47
N ILE A 339 3.32 -9.05 -33.43
CA ILE A 339 3.94 -9.75 -34.57
C ILE A 339 4.95 -8.86 -35.29
N GLY A 340 6.23 -9.21 -35.16
CA GLY A 340 7.35 -8.48 -35.76
C GLY A 340 7.67 -7.12 -35.13
N ARG A 341 7.15 -6.83 -33.93
CA ARG A 341 7.41 -5.58 -33.19
C ARG A 341 8.00 -5.85 -31.82
N THR A 342 8.76 -4.90 -31.31
CA THR A 342 9.18 -4.89 -29.91
C THR A 342 8.14 -4.21 -29.03
N PRO A 343 8.11 -4.46 -27.70
CA PRO A 343 7.26 -3.68 -26.77
C PRO A 343 7.50 -2.17 -26.86
N TYR A 344 8.72 -1.75 -27.16
CA TYR A 344 9.07 -0.34 -27.38
C TYR A 344 8.37 0.24 -28.61
N ASP A 345 8.35 -0.48 -29.73
CA ASP A 345 7.69 -0.06 -30.96
C ASP A 345 6.18 -0.07 -30.81
N ASP A 346 5.65 -1.05 -30.10
CA ASP A 346 4.21 -1.19 -29.86
C ASP A 346 3.68 0.00 -29.06
N ILE A 347 4.21 0.28 -27.87
CA ILE A 347 3.73 1.37 -27.02
C ILE A 347 3.92 2.74 -27.71
N ARG A 348 5.03 2.94 -28.42
CA ARG A 348 5.26 4.15 -29.21
C ARG A 348 4.19 4.34 -30.29
N SER A 349 3.86 3.29 -31.03
CA SER A 349 2.85 3.32 -32.10
C SER A 349 1.45 3.59 -31.54
N ARG A 350 1.08 2.95 -30.43
CA ARG A 350 -0.22 3.15 -29.75
C ARG A 350 -0.36 4.59 -29.24
N LEU A 351 0.67 5.11 -28.59
CA LEU A 351 0.64 6.49 -28.10
C LEU A 351 0.58 7.49 -29.27
N ALA A 352 1.33 7.27 -30.34
CA ALA A 352 1.27 8.12 -31.53
C ALA A 352 -0.10 8.09 -32.19
N ALA A 353 -0.77 6.94 -32.25
CA ALA A 353 -2.14 6.81 -32.77
C ALA A 353 -3.13 7.56 -31.86
N PHE A 354 -3.04 7.36 -30.55
CA PHE A 354 -3.88 8.04 -29.55
C PHE A 354 -3.77 9.57 -29.67
N LEU A 355 -2.53 10.11 -29.76
CA LEU A 355 -2.30 11.55 -29.92
C LEU A 355 -2.86 12.13 -31.23
N LYS A 356 -3.03 11.32 -32.26
CA LYS A 356 -3.66 11.71 -33.54
C LYS A 356 -5.18 11.53 -33.52
N GLY A 357 -5.78 11.08 -32.42
CA GLY A 357 -7.20 10.77 -32.34
C GLY A 357 -7.60 9.54 -33.14
N LEU A 358 -6.64 8.70 -33.50
CA LEU A 358 -6.89 7.40 -34.15
C LEU A 358 -7.06 6.36 -33.06
N ASN A 359 -8.16 5.58 -33.13
CA ASN A 359 -8.26 4.38 -32.28
C ASN A 359 -7.16 3.39 -32.72
N PRO A 360 -6.38 2.83 -31.77
CA PRO A 360 -5.34 1.87 -32.07
C PRO A 360 -5.87 0.53 -32.59
#